data_a450b3a30cef24ed2bbd2bc0a7ee3b29
#
_entry.id   a450b3a30cef24ed2bbd2bc0a7ee3b29
#
_cell.length_a   1.000
_cell.length_b   1.000
_cell.length_c   1.000
_cell.angle_alpha   90.00
_cell.angle_beta   90.00
_cell.angle_gamma   90.00
#
_symmetry.space_group_name_H-M   'P 1'
#
loop_
_entity.id
_entity.type
_entity.pdbx_description
1 polymer ?
#
loop_
_entity_poly.entity_id
_entity_poly.type
_entity_poly.pdbx_seq_one_letter_code
_entity_poly.pdbx_strand_id
1 'polypeptide(L)'
;VEAFTYEDKARVATIIQNRSSLKNSLVLCDWSCFPILSSVNTPPEFKGDPDMERKLYSSATGQDLEKEEWLRIGERIVNLERCLMVREGRRKEHDTVGEFHFRVPETAVPPWEKPQPVPPVADKEKFEAMRDEFYRIRGWDPATGVPTGSKLRELDLSDVAESLESDRRLEKKQ
;
A
#
# COMPACT_ATOMS: atom_id res chain seq x y z
N VAL A 1 4.63 -2.99 -15.41
CA VAL A 1 3.70 -4.05 -14.96
C VAL A 1 2.50 -4.03 -15.88
N GLU A 2 2.21 -5.15 -16.55
CA GLU A 2 1.07 -5.25 -17.46
C GLU A 2 -0.27 -5.15 -16.74
N ALA A 3 -1.28 -4.53 -17.38
CA ALA A 3 -2.53 -4.19 -16.74
C ALA A 3 -3.32 -5.41 -16.24
N PHE A 4 -3.37 -6.49 -17.02
CA PHE A 4 -4.23 -7.65 -16.75
C PHE A 4 -3.47 -8.90 -16.26
N THR A 5 -2.30 -8.73 -15.66
CA THR A 5 -1.52 -9.80 -15.05
C THR A 5 -1.50 -9.65 -13.53
N TYR A 6 -1.13 -10.72 -12.82
CA TYR A 6 -0.96 -10.71 -11.36
C TYR A 6 0.49 -10.51 -10.95
N GLU A 7 1.42 -10.65 -11.89
CA GLU A 7 2.84 -10.55 -11.66
C GLU A 7 3.24 -9.16 -11.15
N ASP A 8 4.08 -9.11 -10.14
CA ASP A 8 4.57 -7.89 -9.47
C ASP A 8 3.49 -6.97 -8.84
N LYS A 9 2.20 -7.30 -8.94
CA LYS A 9 1.13 -6.41 -8.42
C LYS A 9 1.21 -6.24 -6.91
N ALA A 10 1.53 -7.28 -6.17
CA ALA A 10 1.71 -7.21 -4.72
C ALA A 10 2.80 -6.21 -4.32
N ARG A 11 3.94 -6.24 -5.02
CA ARG A 11 5.04 -5.30 -4.80
C ARG A 11 4.66 -3.87 -5.17
N VAL A 12 4.00 -3.68 -6.32
CA VAL A 12 3.54 -2.37 -6.76
C VAL A 12 2.52 -1.78 -5.80
N ALA A 13 1.55 -2.59 -5.33
CA ALA A 13 0.58 -2.17 -4.32
C ALA A 13 1.25 -1.71 -3.03
N THR A 14 2.30 -2.41 -2.58
CA THR A 14 3.08 -2.04 -1.40
C THR A 14 3.73 -0.65 -1.56
N ILE A 15 4.36 -0.40 -2.70
CA ILE A 15 5.01 0.89 -3.01
C ILE A 15 3.97 2.02 -3.05
N ILE A 16 2.85 1.80 -3.74
CA ILE A 16 1.78 2.80 -3.88
C ILE A 16 1.18 3.14 -2.50
N GLN A 17 0.88 2.14 -1.68
CA GLN A 17 0.32 2.38 -0.34
C GLN A 17 1.29 3.17 0.56
N ASN A 18 2.57 2.79 0.61
CA ASN A 18 3.56 3.52 1.40
C ASN A 18 3.61 4.99 0.99
N ARG A 19 3.63 5.24 -0.31
CA ARG A 19 3.66 6.59 -0.85
C ARG A 19 2.37 7.37 -0.57
N SER A 20 1.21 6.73 -0.73
CA SER A 20 -0.09 7.36 -0.43
C SER A 20 -0.21 7.72 1.05
N SER A 21 0.23 6.85 1.96
CA SER A 21 0.24 7.13 3.40
C SER A 21 1.15 8.29 3.76
N LEU A 22 2.32 8.39 3.14
CA LEU A 22 3.21 9.55 3.29
C LEU A 22 2.55 10.85 2.82
N LYS A 23 1.96 10.85 1.62
CA LYS A 23 1.25 12.02 1.08
C LYS A 23 0.09 12.45 1.98
N ASN A 24 -0.71 11.49 2.43
CA ASN A 24 -1.84 11.77 3.34
C ASN A 24 -1.35 12.40 4.65
N SER A 25 -0.25 11.92 5.21
CA SER A 25 0.36 12.49 6.43
C SER A 25 0.90 13.90 6.22
N LEU A 26 1.32 14.24 5.01
CA LEU A 26 1.74 15.59 4.62
C LEU A 26 0.58 16.50 4.19
N VAL A 27 -0.66 15.98 4.19
CA VAL A 27 -1.85 16.69 3.69
C VAL A 27 -1.69 17.11 2.21
N LEU A 28 -0.99 16.30 1.42
CA LEU A 28 -0.79 16.55 0.00
C LEU A 28 -1.88 15.89 -0.83
N CYS A 29 -2.43 16.64 -1.78
CA CYS A 29 -3.45 16.15 -2.68
C CYS A 29 -2.89 15.14 -3.68
N ASP A 30 -3.51 13.97 -3.82
CA ASP A 30 -3.13 12.93 -4.79
C ASP A 30 -3.22 13.43 -6.25
N TRP A 31 -4.20 14.25 -6.56
CA TRP A 31 -4.38 14.85 -7.87
C TRP A 31 -3.28 15.84 -8.26
N SER A 32 -2.59 16.42 -7.29
CA SER A 32 -1.48 17.34 -7.55
C SER A 32 -0.26 16.64 -8.11
N CYS A 33 -0.11 15.33 -7.87
CA CYS A 33 0.97 14.48 -8.39
C CYS A 33 2.33 15.21 -8.47
N PHE A 34 2.83 15.65 -7.32
CA PHE A 34 4.05 16.50 -7.23
C PHE A 34 5.25 15.99 -8.04
N PRO A 35 5.52 14.68 -8.12
CA PRO A 35 6.58 14.18 -9.00
C PRO A 35 6.39 14.52 -10.47
N ILE A 36 5.13 14.53 -10.96
CA ILE A 36 4.83 14.92 -12.35
C ILE A 36 4.88 16.43 -12.50
N LEU A 37 4.29 17.18 -11.56
CA LEU A 37 4.33 18.64 -11.59
C LEU A 37 5.74 19.19 -11.59
N SER A 38 6.68 18.52 -10.95
CA SER A 38 8.09 18.91 -10.94
C SER A 38 8.73 18.83 -12.33
N SER A 39 8.12 18.14 -13.28
CA SER A 39 8.66 18.00 -14.66
C SER A 39 8.79 19.33 -15.39
N VAL A 40 7.96 20.33 -15.05
CA VAL A 40 8.03 21.68 -15.65
C VAL A 40 9.36 22.39 -15.37
N ASN A 41 10.09 21.95 -14.33
CA ASN A 41 11.38 22.52 -13.94
C ASN A 41 12.58 21.88 -14.65
N THR A 42 12.35 20.91 -15.54
CA THR A 42 13.42 20.14 -16.20
C THR A 42 13.33 20.16 -17.73
N PRO A 43 13.13 21.33 -18.40
CA PRO A 43 13.16 21.36 -19.83
C PRO A 43 14.58 21.10 -20.37
N PRO A 44 14.74 20.47 -21.56
CA PRO A 44 13.68 20.01 -22.47
C PRO A 44 13.13 18.61 -22.16
N GLU A 45 13.73 17.87 -21.23
CA GLU A 45 13.37 16.46 -20.96
C GLU A 45 12.03 16.31 -20.22
N PHE A 46 11.59 17.33 -19.50
CA PHE A 46 10.38 17.33 -18.67
C PHE A 46 10.24 16.07 -17.79
N LYS A 47 11.33 15.69 -17.14
CA LYS A 47 11.38 14.56 -16.22
C LYS A 47 10.83 14.98 -14.86
N GLY A 48 9.85 14.21 -14.36
CA GLY A 48 9.36 14.38 -13.02
C GLY A 48 10.37 13.91 -11.97
N ASP A 49 10.31 14.50 -10.80
CA ASP A 49 11.15 14.14 -9.66
C ASP A 49 10.39 13.20 -8.71
N PRO A 50 10.71 11.90 -8.67
CA PRO A 50 10.03 10.95 -7.79
C PRO A 50 10.29 11.20 -6.30
N ASP A 51 11.29 12.01 -5.95
CA ASP A 51 11.64 12.37 -4.57
C ASP A 51 11.00 13.70 -4.12
N MET A 52 10.13 14.30 -4.91
CA MET A 52 9.60 15.63 -4.62
C MET A 52 8.92 15.73 -3.26
N GLU A 53 8.13 14.73 -2.86
CA GLU A 53 7.46 14.74 -1.56
C GLU A 53 8.45 14.72 -0.39
N ARG A 54 9.53 13.94 -0.50
CA ARG A 54 10.62 13.90 0.49
C ARG A 54 11.34 15.25 0.59
N LYS A 55 11.64 15.87 -0.56
CA LYS A 55 12.26 17.20 -0.61
C LYS A 55 11.37 18.29 -0.02
N LEU A 56 10.07 18.23 -0.28
CA LEU A 56 9.10 19.14 0.35
C LEU A 56 9.10 18.99 1.88
N TYR A 57 9.08 17.76 2.38
CA TYR A 57 9.19 17.47 3.80
C TYR A 57 10.49 18.04 4.39
N SER A 58 11.63 17.73 3.78
CA SER A 58 12.94 18.22 4.24
C SER A 58 13.00 19.74 4.27
N SER A 59 12.47 20.41 3.24
CA SER A 59 12.43 21.86 3.16
C SER A 59 11.54 22.51 4.23
N ALA A 60 10.42 21.84 4.57
CA ALA A 60 9.47 22.37 5.56
C ALA A 60 9.91 22.13 7.01
N THR A 61 10.59 21.01 7.27
CA THR A 61 10.94 20.58 8.63
C THR A 61 12.40 20.83 9.00
N GLY A 62 13.25 21.03 8.01
CA GLY A 62 14.71 21.08 8.19
C GLY A 62 15.34 19.71 8.42
N GLN A 63 14.58 18.61 8.32
CA GLN A 63 15.08 17.24 8.46
C GLN A 63 15.43 16.68 7.08
N ASP A 64 16.68 16.36 6.86
CA ASP A 64 17.12 15.70 5.63
C ASP A 64 17.14 14.19 5.85
N LEU A 65 16.05 13.53 5.42
CA LEU A 65 15.91 12.09 5.51
C LEU A 65 16.47 11.42 4.26
N GLU A 66 17.20 10.33 4.45
CA GLU A 66 17.58 9.45 3.35
C GLU A 66 16.33 8.78 2.73
N LYS A 67 16.44 8.36 1.49
CA LYS A 67 15.31 7.77 0.75
C LYS A 67 14.76 6.51 1.42
N GLU A 68 15.64 5.67 1.92
CA GLU A 68 15.30 4.43 2.61
C GLU A 68 14.52 4.71 3.90
N GLU A 69 14.94 5.71 4.65
CA GLU A 69 14.26 6.14 5.88
C GLU A 69 12.89 6.74 5.57
N TRP A 70 12.79 7.55 4.51
CA TRP A 70 11.54 8.07 4.02
C TRP A 70 10.53 6.96 3.67
N LEU A 71 10.98 5.94 2.92
CA LEU A 71 10.13 4.80 2.56
C LEU A 71 9.74 3.95 3.78
N ARG A 72 10.65 3.81 4.75
CA ARG A 72 10.39 3.12 6.02
C ARG A 72 9.32 3.82 6.85
N ILE A 73 9.28 5.16 6.86
CA ILE A 73 8.19 5.91 7.52
C ILE A 73 6.83 5.56 6.87
N GLY A 74 6.75 5.52 5.54
CA GLY A 74 5.53 5.09 4.85
C GLY A 74 5.09 3.67 5.21
N GLU A 75 6.02 2.74 5.27
CA GLU A 75 5.76 1.37 5.71
C GLU A 75 5.26 1.31 7.16
N ARG A 76 5.87 2.09 8.05
CA ARG A 76 5.46 2.21 9.46
C ARG A 76 4.03 2.70 9.60
N ILE A 77 3.64 3.73 8.83
CA ILE A 77 2.27 4.27 8.84
C ILE A 77 1.27 3.19 8.42
N VAL A 78 1.50 2.49 7.31
CA VAL A 78 0.60 1.44 6.81
C VAL A 78 0.48 0.29 7.82
N ASN A 79 1.58 -0.10 8.46
CA ASN A 79 1.53 -1.15 9.48
C ASN A 79 0.76 -0.72 10.73
N LEU A 80 0.90 0.53 11.17
CA LEU A 80 0.13 1.08 12.28
C LEU A 80 -1.37 1.14 11.96
N GLU A 81 -1.74 1.64 10.78
CA GLU A 81 -3.12 1.64 10.28
C GLU A 81 -3.70 0.21 10.25
N ARG A 82 -2.91 -0.76 9.77
CA ARG A 82 -3.33 -2.16 9.78
C ARG A 82 -3.56 -2.70 11.18
N CYS A 83 -2.71 -2.35 12.14
CA CYS A 83 -2.88 -2.75 13.53
C CYS A 83 -4.18 -2.20 14.13
N LEU A 84 -4.52 -0.94 13.83
CA LEU A 84 -5.80 -0.35 14.25
C LEU A 84 -6.98 -1.12 13.66
N MET A 85 -6.95 -1.40 12.36
CA MET A 85 -8.00 -2.20 11.70
C MET A 85 -8.10 -3.62 12.27
N VAL A 86 -6.97 -4.26 12.59
CA VAL A 86 -6.94 -5.60 13.21
C VAL A 86 -7.57 -5.59 14.60
N ARG A 87 -7.33 -4.55 15.38
CA ARG A 87 -7.97 -4.36 16.71
C ARG A 87 -9.48 -4.21 16.56
N GLU A 88 -9.97 -3.55 15.52
CA GLU A 88 -11.39 -3.43 15.18
C GLU A 88 -11.96 -4.69 14.48
N GLY A 89 -11.24 -5.80 14.48
CA GLY A 89 -11.71 -7.09 13.99
C GLY A 89 -11.41 -7.42 12.54
N ARG A 90 -10.69 -6.54 11.79
CA ARG A 90 -10.32 -6.87 10.41
C ARG A 90 -9.37 -8.06 10.33
N ARG A 91 -9.67 -8.99 9.43
CA ARG A 91 -8.88 -10.20 9.16
C ARG A 91 -8.79 -10.42 7.65
N LYS A 92 -8.07 -11.48 7.24
CA LYS A 92 -7.84 -11.86 5.84
C LYS A 92 -9.13 -11.97 5.02
N GLU A 93 -10.21 -12.51 5.58
CA GLU A 93 -11.51 -12.68 4.91
C GLU A 93 -12.16 -11.34 4.51
N HIS A 94 -11.80 -10.25 5.17
CA HIS A 94 -12.27 -8.90 4.83
C HIS A 94 -11.41 -8.22 3.75
N ASP A 95 -10.26 -8.80 3.40
CA ASP A 95 -9.35 -8.27 2.38
C ASP A 95 -9.64 -8.93 1.03
N THR A 96 -10.79 -8.63 0.49
CA THR A 96 -11.27 -9.14 -0.81
C THR A 96 -11.94 -8.03 -1.60
N VAL A 97 -12.23 -8.32 -2.84
CA VAL A 97 -13.04 -7.46 -3.72
C VAL A 97 -14.44 -8.03 -3.86
N GLY A 98 -15.39 -7.23 -4.35
CA GLY A 98 -16.76 -7.69 -4.58
C GLY A 98 -16.80 -8.91 -5.51
N GLU A 99 -17.66 -9.88 -5.21
CA GLU A 99 -17.76 -11.15 -5.94
C GLU A 99 -18.02 -10.97 -7.45
N PHE A 100 -18.60 -9.84 -7.83
CA PHE A 100 -18.88 -9.54 -9.24
C PHE A 100 -17.60 -9.42 -10.08
N HIS A 101 -16.46 -8.97 -9.49
CA HIS A 101 -15.17 -8.90 -10.20
C HIS A 101 -14.66 -10.28 -10.65
N PHE A 102 -15.11 -11.34 -9.97
CA PHE A 102 -14.77 -12.71 -10.33
C PHE A 102 -15.78 -13.38 -11.28
N ARG A 103 -16.85 -12.67 -11.66
CA ARG A 103 -17.93 -13.22 -12.50
C ARG A 103 -18.17 -12.43 -13.78
N VAL A 104 -17.90 -11.15 -13.77
CA VAL A 104 -18.21 -10.24 -14.87
C VAL A 104 -16.94 -9.57 -15.36
N PRO A 105 -16.67 -9.61 -16.69
CA PRO A 105 -15.56 -8.87 -17.26
C PRO A 105 -15.71 -7.37 -16.98
N GLU A 106 -14.63 -6.69 -16.61
CA GLU A 106 -14.65 -5.25 -16.47
C GLU A 106 -14.72 -4.58 -17.84
N THR A 107 -15.90 -4.07 -18.21
CA THR A 107 -16.14 -3.47 -19.52
C THR A 107 -16.11 -1.94 -19.52
N ALA A 108 -15.95 -1.33 -18.36
CA ALA A 108 -15.91 0.13 -18.22
C ALA A 108 -14.58 0.70 -18.75
N VAL A 109 -14.52 0.92 -20.06
CA VAL A 109 -13.44 1.71 -20.66
C VAL A 109 -13.88 3.17 -20.67
N PRO A 110 -13.08 4.12 -20.16
CA PRO A 110 -13.39 5.53 -20.26
C PRO A 110 -13.62 5.93 -21.73
N PRO A 111 -14.57 6.85 -22.03
CA PRO A 111 -14.94 7.21 -23.41
C PRO A 111 -13.79 7.74 -24.28
N TRP A 112 -12.70 8.19 -23.64
CA TRP A 112 -11.50 8.72 -24.33
C TRP A 112 -10.43 7.65 -24.58
N GLU A 113 -10.59 6.43 -24.10
CA GLU A 113 -9.68 5.33 -24.39
C GLU A 113 -10.15 4.55 -25.63
N LYS A 114 -9.18 4.14 -26.43
CA LYS A 114 -9.47 3.22 -27.54
C LYS A 114 -10.02 1.91 -26.97
N PRO A 115 -10.96 1.26 -27.68
CA PRO A 115 -11.46 -0.05 -27.26
C PRO A 115 -10.29 -0.99 -27.00
N GLN A 116 -10.12 -1.37 -25.73
CA GLN A 116 -9.16 -2.39 -25.34
C GLN A 116 -9.82 -3.76 -25.47
N PRO A 117 -9.05 -4.83 -25.67
CA PRO A 117 -9.59 -6.17 -25.49
C PRO A 117 -10.32 -6.25 -24.16
N VAL A 118 -11.52 -6.83 -24.15
CA VAL A 118 -12.30 -7.02 -22.90
C VAL A 118 -11.39 -7.70 -21.88
N PRO A 119 -11.13 -7.09 -20.71
CA PRO A 119 -10.31 -7.71 -19.69
C PRO A 119 -10.90 -9.06 -19.29
N PRO A 120 -10.08 -10.07 -19.07
CA PRO A 120 -10.58 -11.33 -18.52
C PRO A 120 -11.22 -11.09 -17.15
N VAL A 121 -12.19 -11.91 -16.79
CA VAL A 121 -12.72 -11.98 -15.42
C VAL A 121 -11.55 -12.20 -14.46
N ALA A 122 -11.57 -11.54 -13.32
CA ALA A 122 -10.53 -11.72 -12.31
C ALA A 122 -10.51 -13.19 -11.84
N ASP A 123 -9.34 -13.79 -11.83
CA ASP A 123 -9.11 -15.14 -11.35
C ASP A 123 -8.97 -15.10 -9.81
N LYS A 124 -9.92 -15.73 -9.12
CA LYS A 124 -9.99 -15.70 -7.66
C LYS A 124 -8.76 -16.35 -7.00
N GLU A 125 -8.31 -17.48 -7.53
CA GLU A 125 -7.13 -18.19 -6.96
C GLU A 125 -5.85 -17.35 -7.11
N LYS A 126 -5.66 -16.74 -8.28
CA LYS A 126 -4.53 -15.84 -8.51
C LYS A 126 -4.60 -14.58 -7.68
N PHE A 127 -5.79 -14.01 -7.49
CA PHE A 127 -6.00 -12.87 -6.60
C PHE A 127 -5.63 -13.23 -5.16
N GLU A 128 -6.06 -14.39 -4.67
CA GLU A 128 -5.73 -14.85 -3.32
C GLU A 128 -4.23 -15.11 -3.15
N ALA A 129 -3.60 -15.72 -4.14
CA ALA A 129 -2.14 -15.92 -4.14
C ALA A 129 -1.36 -14.59 -4.13
N MET A 130 -1.80 -13.62 -4.94
CA MET A 130 -1.22 -12.27 -4.96
C MET A 130 -1.43 -11.54 -3.62
N ARG A 131 -2.60 -11.69 -2.98
CA ARG A 131 -2.85 -11.15 -1.63
C ARG A 131 -1.92 -11.76 -0.60
N ASP A 132 -1.68 -13.06 -0.65
CA ASP A 132 -0.78 -13.75 0.26
C ASP A 132 0.68 -13.33 0.03
N GLU A 133 1.08 -13.08 -1.21
CA GLU A 133 2.36 -12.48 -1.55
C GLU A 133 2.48 -11.05 -0.95
N PHE A 134 1.44 -10.23 -1.11
CA PHE A 134 1.39 -8.90 -0.51
C PHE A 134 1.57 -8.95 1.01
N TYR A 135 0.93 -9.88 1.70
CA TYR A 135 1.11 -10.05 3.14
C TYR A 135 2.55 -10.41 3.51
N ARG A 136 3.20 -11.31 2.75
CA ARG A 136 4.60 -11.65 2.98
C ARG A 136 5.52 -10.45 2.80
N ILE A 137 5.32 -9.66 1.75
CA ILE A 137 6.08 -8.43 1.51
C ILE A 137 5.89 -7.44 2.67
N ARG A 138 4.68 -7.34 3.20
CA ARG A 138 4.34 -6.47 4.34
C ARG A 138 4.84 -6.97 5.69
N GLY A 139 5.33 -8.20 5.78
CA GLY A 139 5.64 -8.84 7.05
C GLY A 139 4.39 -9.17 7.87
N TRP A 140 3.26 -9.43 7.18
CA TRP A 140 2.01 -9.88 7.80
C TRP A 140 1.86 -11.40 7.68
N ASP A 141 1.16 -12.00 8.61
CA ASP A 141 0.84 -13.43 8.57
C ASP A 141 -0.14 -13.73 7.41
N PRO A 142 0.24 -14.55 6.42
CA PRO A 142 -0.63 -14.87 5.28
C PRO A 142 -1.91 -15.61 5.65
N ALA A 143 -1.97 -16.26 6.81
CA ALA A 143 -3.18 -16.95 7.25
C ALA A 143 -4.23 -15.98 7.80
N THR A 144 -3.81 -14.91 8.45
CA THR A 144 -4.70 -14.00 9.18
C THR A 144 -4.72 -12.57 8.65
N GLY A 145 -3.71 -12.15 7.88
CA GLY A 145 -3.51 -10.78 7.44
C GLY A 145 -3.08 -9.82 8.55
N VAL A 146 -2.59 -10.35 9.67
CA VAL A 146 -2.16 -9.56 10.83
C VAL A 146 -0.66 -9.29 10.78
N PRO A 147 -0.19 -8.06 11.04
CA PRO A 147 1.23 -7.75 11.15
C PRO A 147 1.92 -8.66 12.16
N THR A 148 3.12 -9.15 11.82
CA THR A 148 3.91 -9.94 12.76
C THR A 148 4.58 -9.05 13.80
N GLY A 149 4.75 -9.56 15.02
CA GLY A 149 5.46 -8.83 16.08
C GLY A 149 6.90 -8.48 15.69
N SER A 150 7.56 -9.35 14.91
CA SER A 150 8.91 -9.05 14.38
C SER A 150 8.93 -7.85 13.44
N LYS A 151 7.96 -7.77 12.50
CA LYS A 151 7.85 -6.62 11.58
C LYS A 151 7.52 -5.33 12.33
N LEU A 152 6.65 -5.39 13.31
CA LEU A 152 6.33 -4.20 14.11
C LEU A 152 7.53 -3.68 14.90
N ARG A 153 8.32 -4.57 15.50
CA ARG A 153 9.56 -4.18 16.19
C ARG A 153 10.61 -3.62 15.24
N GLU A 154 10.76 -4.20 14.05
CA GLU A 154 11.60 -3.66 12.96
C GLU A 154 11.23 -2.22 12.60
N LEU A 155 9.94 -1.88 12.67
CA LEU A 155 9.41 -0.55 12.35
C LEU A 155 9.28 0.40 13.57
N ASP A 156 9.93 0.10 14.68
CA ASP A 156 9.85 0.87 15.95
C ASP A 156 8.42 1.01 16.50
N LEU A 157 7.61 -0.04 16.35
CA LEU A 157 6.24 -0.17 16.86
C LEU A 157 6.16 -1.28 17.93
N SER A 158 7.13 -1.34 18.84
CA SER A 158 7.21 -2.38 19.85
C SER A 158 6.02 -2.37 20.83
N ASP A 159 5.58 -1.19 21.22
CA ASP A 159 4.40 -0.96 22.07
C ASP A 159 3.11 -1.47 21.40
N VAL A 160 2.98 -1.25 20.09
CA VAL A 160 1.86 -1.77 19.31
C VAL A 160 1.91 -3.31 19.20
N ALA A 161 3.10 -3.88 19.03
CA ALA A 161 3.28 -5.34 19.00
C ALA A 161 2.85 -5.97 20.32
N GLU A 162 3.26 -5.41 21.45
CA GLU A 162 2.89 -5.88 22.79
C GLU A 162 1.39 -5.78 23.05
N SER A 163 0.76 -4.67 22.64
CA SER A 163 -0.69 -4.49 22.75
C SER A 163 -1.45 -5.56 21.96
N LEU A 164 -1.12 -5.78 20.69
CA LEU A 164 -1.77 -6.81 19.87
C LEU A 164 -1.54 -8.25 20.39
N GLU A 165 -0.36 -8.53 20.94
CA GLU A 165 -0.07 -9.82 21.54
C GLU A 165 -0.90 -10.05 22.83
N SER A 166 -1.12 -9.00 23.60
CA SER A 166 -1.98 -9.03 24.79
C SER A 166 -3.44 -9.28 24.44
N ASP A 167 -3.99 -8.55 23.47
CA ASP A 167 -5.37 -8.68 23.01
C ASP A 167 -5.64 -10.12 22.51
N ARG A 168 -4.74 -10.68 21.72
CA ARG A 168 -4.83 -12.07 21.23
C ARG A 168 -4.80 -13.13 22.34
N ARG A 169 -4.11 -12.87 23.45
CA ARG A 169 -4.11 -13.78 24.62
C ARG A 169 -5.44 -13.73 25.34
N LEU A 170 -6.12 -12.59 25.35
CA LEU A 170 -7.44 -12.44 25.95
C LEU A 170 -8.52 -13.13 25.11
N GLU A 171 -8.49 -12.97 23.77
CA GLU A 171 -9.41 -13.67 22.85
C GLU A 171 -9.32 -15.20 22.96
N LYS A 172 -8.14 -15.77 23.18
CA LYS A 172 -7.93 -17.22 23.34
C LYS A 172 -8.37 -17.78 24.70
N LYS A 173 -8.72 -16.93 25.67
CA LYS A 173 -9.16 -17.34 27.00
C LYS A 173 -10.69 -17.28 27.19
N GLN A 174 -11.41 -16.78 26.20
CA GLN A 174 -12.88 -16.78 26.13
C GLN A 174 -13.36 -17.95 25.27
#